data_cff4afc602e3aa61f55809b774e7de7f
#
_entry.id   cff4afc602e3aa61f55809b774e7de7f
#
_cell.length_a   1.000
_cell.length_b   1.000
_cell.length_c   1.000
_cell.angle_alpha   90.00
_cell.angle_beta   90.00
_cell.angle_gamma   90.00
#
_symmetry.space_group_name_H-M   'P 1'
#
loop_
_entity.id
_entity.type
_entity.pdbx_description
1 polymer ?
#
loop_
_entity_poly.entity_id
_entity_poly.type
_entity_poly.pdbx_seq_one_letter_code
_entity_poly.pdbx_strand_id
1 'polypeptide(L)'
;DGLEKLYPAQLSGGQQQRTALARIMAYEPDVILLDEPFSALDAYLRERMLTELMEMLSDYEGTVIMVSHSRDEIYSFSEEVLVIEDGHGIRLGPVKEVFNAPRYKTVARLTGCKNIADVCRMDAQTVYVKDWDVQLIFKGRSVPENVKAIGIRAHDLIPVYGTISGAMLKVKEWKSVDYPFERKYFIQCESGCEDFCWFVQREISATLEEKGMPDA
;
A
#
# COMPACT_ATOMS: atom_id res chain seq x y z
N ASP A 1 10.46 -34.41 9.03
CA ASP A 1 11.07 -35.76 9.10
C ASP A 1 11.17 -36.31 7.68
N GLY A 2 12.32 -37.01 7.38
CA GLY A 2 12.57 -37.64 6.08
C GLY A 2 13.31 -36.79 5.06
N LEU A 3 13.69 -35.57 5.40
CA LEU A 3 14.46 -34.66 4.54
C LEU A 3 15.95 -34.59 4.89
N GLU A 4 16.36 -35.17 5.99
CA GLU A 4 17.68 -35.01 6.62
C GLU A 4 18.84 -35.51 5.74
N LYS A 5 18.53 -36.42 4.79
CA LYS A 5 19.52 -37.00 3.87
C LYS A 5 19.48 -36.40 2.47
N LEU A 6 18.58 -35.40 2.24
CA LEU A 6 18.43 -34.78 0.93
C LEU A 6 19.43 -33.61 0.77
N TYR A 7 19.99 -33.50 -0.41
CA TYR A 7 20.79 -32.35 -0.79
C TYR A 7 19.89 -31.14 -1.12
N PRO A 8 20.37 -29.89 -0.99
CA PRO A 8 19.56 -28.70 -1.28
C PRO A 8 18.86 -28.73 -2.64
N ALA A 9 19.50 -29.27 -3.68
CA ALA A 9 18.92 -29.40 -5.03
C ALA A 9 17.71 -30.36 -5.11
N GLN A 10 17.50 -31.20 -4.10
CA GLN A 10 16.40 -32.15 -4.01
C GLN A 10 15.22 -31.62 -3.19
N LEU A 11 15.39 -30.44 -2.58
CA LEU A 11 14.37 -29.78 -1.79
C LEU A 11 13.56 -28.81 -2.65
N SER A 12 12.26 -28.69 -2.37
CA SER A 12 11.45 -27.60 -2.93
C SER A 12 11.93 -26.23 -2.43
N GLY A 13 11.63 -25.14 -3.13
CA GLY A 13 12.02 -23.79 -2.73
C GLY A 13 11.62 -23.46 -1.28
N GLY A 14 10.39 -23.77 -0.88
CA GLY A 14 9.94 -23.56 0.51
C GLY A 14 10.68 -24.45 1.52
N GLN A 15 11.07 -25.69 1.16
CA GLN A 15 11.89 -26.54 2.03
C GLN A 15 13.31 -25.99 2.20
N GLN A 16 13.92 -25.51 1.12
CA GLN A 16 15.23 -24.85 1.16
C GLN A 16 15.20 -23.63 2.08
N GLN A 17 14.16 -22.81 1.96
CA GLN A 17 14.00 -21.60 2.76
C GLN A 17 13.79 -21.92 4.25
N ARG A 18 12.91 -22.87 4.59
CA ARG A 18 12.75 -23.33 5.98
C ARG A 18 14.06 -23.87 6.56
N THR A 19 14.81 -24.63 5.76
CA THR A 19 16.13 -25.14 6.19
C THR A 19 17.12 -24.01 6.43
N ALA A 20 17.10 -22.97 5.58
CA ALA A 20 17.96 -21.79 5.76
C ALA A 20 17.59 -21.02 7.04
N LEU A 21 16.29 -20.78 7.28
CA LEU A 21 15.83 -20.13 8.50
C LEU A 21 16.16 -20.94 9.76
N ALA A 22 15.89 -22.25 9.77
CA ALA A 22 16.24 -23.12 10.90
C ALA A 22 17.75 -23.11 11.20
N ARG A 23 18.59 -23.04 10.17
CA ARG A 23 20.03 -22.90 10.32
C ARG A 23 20.43 -21.58 10.96
N ILE A 24 19.79 -20.46 10.55
CA ILE A 24 20.04 -19.14 11.15
C ILE A 24 19.65 -19.15 12.62
N MET A 25 18.45 -19.63 12.94
CA MET A 25 17.97 -19.70 14.33
C MET A 25 18.83 -20.57 15.25
N ALA A 26 19.43 -21.64 14.72
CA ALA A 26 20.31 -22.52 15.49
C ALA A 26 21.60 -21.84 15.97
N TYR A 27 21.99 -20.71 15.41
CA TYR A 27 23.15 -19.92 15.85
C TYR A 27 22.79 -18.87 16.91
N GLU A 28 21.51 -18.67 17.20
CA GLU A 28 21.01 -17.64 18.14
C GLU A 28 21.69 -16.27 17.93
N PRO A 29 21.68 -15.71 16.71
CA PRO A 29 22.35 -14.46 16.42
C PRO A 29 21.66 -13.27 17.10
N ASP A 30 22.39 -12.20 17.39
CA ASP A 30 21.78 -10.94 17.89
C ASP A 30 20.98 -10.21 16.82
N VAL A 31 21.31 -10.40 15.53
CA VAL A 31 20.68 -9.74 14.38
C VAL A 31 20.45 -10.73 13.24
N ILE A 32 19.24 -10.77 12.72
CA ILE A 32 18.86 -11.52 11.52
C ILE A 32 18.63 -10.55 10.36
N LEU A 33 19.27 -10.80 9.22
CA LEU A 33 19.08 -10.05 7.99
C LEU A 33 18.35 -10.92 6.97
N LEU A 34 17.20 -10.44 6.48
CA LEU A 34 16.37 -11.09 5.48
C LEU A 34 16.28 -10.19 4.24
N ASP A 35 16.87 -10.62 3.14
CA ASP A 35 16.86 -9.90 1.89
C ASP A 35 15.90 -10.57 0.91
N GLU A 36 14.75 -9.92 0.63
CA GLU A 36 13.69 -10.42 -0.26
C GLU A 36 13.32 -11.89 0.00
N PRO A 37 13.05 -12.31 1.26
CA PRO A 37 13.00 -13.72 1.63
C PRO A 37 11.87 -14.49 0.93
N PHE A 38 10.87 -13.84 0.38
CA PHE A 38 9.70 -14.48 -0.24
C PHE A 38 9.56 -14.20 -1.74
N SER A 39 10.51 -13.53 -2.37
CA SER A 39 10.42 -13.08 -3.77
C SER A 39 10.27 -14.22 -4.79
N ALA A 40 10.82 -15.39 -4.52
CA ALA A 40 10.75 -16.56 -5.39
C ALA A 40 9.49 -17.43 -5.19
N LEU A 41 8.59 -17.08 -4.27
CA LEU A 41 7.41 -17.86 -3.93
C LEU A 41 6.16 -17.33 -4.63
N ASP A 42 5.24 -18.25 -4.97
CA ASP A 42 3.88 -17.87 -5.35
C ASP A 42 3.10 -17.25 -4.17
N ALA A 43 1.98 -16.61 -4.45
CA ALA A 43 1.21 -15.86 -3.45
C ALA A 43 0.77 -16.72 -2.25
N TYR A 44 0.35 -17.96 -2.48
CA TYR A 44 -0.10 -18.85 -1.42
C TYR A 44 1.04 -19.31 -0.51
N LEU A 45 2.16 -19.72 -1.09
CA LEU A 45 3.35 -20.12 -0.34
C LEU A 45 3.96 -18.93 0.40
N ARG A 46 3.93 -17.75 -0.18
CA ARG A 46 4.41 -16.50 0.44
C ARG A 46 3.67 -16.18 1.73
N GLU A 47 2.34 -16.16 1.70
CA GLU A 47 1.51 -15.88 2.87
C GLU A 47 1.75 -16.91 4.00
N ARG A 48 1.78 -18.18 3.63
CA ARG A 48 2.07 -19.25 4.57
C ARG A 48 3.47 -19.13 5.19
N MET A 49 4.48 -18.88 4.36
CA MET A 49 5.87 -18.74 4.84
C MET A 49 6.06 -17.50 5.71
N LEU A 50 5.36 -16.40 5.43
CA LEU A 50 5.36 -15.21 6.28
C LEU A 50 4.79 -15.54 7.66
N THR A 51 3.66 -16.25 7.73
CA THR A 51 3.07 -16.70 8.98
C THR A 51 4.01 -17.64 9.76
N GLU A 52 4.58 -18.65 9.08
CA GLU A 52 5.56 -19.57 9.70
C GLU A 52 6.80 -18.80 10.23
N LEU A 53 7.27 -17.79 9.50
CA LEU A 53 8.41 -16.96 9.95
C LEU A 53 8.03 -16.13 11.19
N MET A 54 6.86 -15.52 11.22
CA MET A 54 6.38 -14.75 12.38
C MET A 54 6.26 -15.64 13.62
N GLU A 55 5.74 -16.86 13.48
CA GLU A 55 5.65 -17.83 14.56
C GLU A 55 7.04 -18.25 15.06
N MET A 56 7.98 -18.52 14.15
CA MET A 56 9.36 -18.88 14.51
C MET A 56 10.12 -17.76 15.24
N LEU A 57 9.79 -16.51 14.94
CA LEU A 57 10.43 -15.33 15.54
C LEU A 57 9.67 -14.78 16.75
N SER A 58 8.56 -15.38 17.16
CA SER A 58 7.75 -14.87 18.28
C SER A 58 8.51 -14.79 19.59
N ASP A 59 9.40 -15.72 19.85
CA ASP A 59 10.21 -15.80 21.07
C ASP A 59 11.67 -15.29 20.84
N TYR A 60 11.95 -14.74 19.67
CA TYR A 60 13.27 -14.22 19.35
C TYR A 60 13.43 -12.79 19.89
N GLU A 61 14.37 -12.59 20.80
CA GLU A 61 14.64 -11.30 21.46
C GLU A 61 15.61 -10.38 20.67
N GLY A 62 16.21 -10.88 19.59
CA GLY A 62 17.15 -10.12 18.76
C GLY A 62 16.47 -9.20 17.77
N THR A 63 17.28 -8.49 16.98
CA THR A 63 16.78 -7.59 15.94
C THR A 63 16.63 -8.31 14.61
N VAL A 64 15.48 -8.13 13.94
CA VAL A 64 15.26 -8.63 12.58
C VAL A 64 15.16 -7.45 11.63
N ILE A 65 15.97 -7.45 10.58
CA ILE A 65 15.92 -6.45 9.50
C ILE A 65 15.52 -7.19 8.22
N MET A 66 14.38 -6.80 7.65
CA MET A 66 13.87 -7.38 6.42
C MET A 66 13.85 -6.33 5.31
N VAL A 67 14.39 -6.68 4.14
CA VAL A 67 14.21 -5.91 2.91
C VAL A 67 13.13 -6.59 2.09
N SER A 68 12.10 -5.85 1.69
CA SER A 68 11.04 -6.32 0.82
C SER A 68 10.45 -5.17 0.00
N HIS A 69 9.95 -5.49 -1.19
CA HIS A 69 9.12 -4.60 -2.01
C HIS A 69 7.61 -4.86 -1.85
N SER A 70 7.23 -5.87 -1.06
CA SER A 70 5.85 -6.21 -0.76
C SER A 70 5.31 -5.38 0.42
N ARG A 71 4.31 -4.54 0.15
CA ARG A 71 3.63 -3.72 1.16
C ARG A 71 3.00 -4.58 2.26
N ASP A 72 2.41 -5.70 1.85
CA ASP A 72 1.66 -6.58 2.73
C ASP A 72 2.59 -7.30 3.70
N GLU A 73 3.76 -7.74 3.22
CA GLU A 73 4.83 -8.29 4.05
C GLU A 73 5.33 -7.27 5.07
N ILE A 74 5.70 -6.06 4.61
CA ILE A 74 6.20 -5.00 5.47
C ILE A 74 5.16 -4.63 6.53
N TYR A 75 3.89 -4.45 6.13
CA TYR A 75 2.83 -4.04 7.04
C TYR A 75 2.51 -5.09 8.11
N SER A 76 2.58 -6.37 7.74
CA SER A 76 2.24 -7.48 8.64
C SER A 76 3.39 -7.88 9.55
N PHE A 77 4.63 -7.79 9.07
CA PHE A 77 5.80 -8.31 9.75
C PHE A 77 6.53 -7.26 10.60
N SER A 78 6.60 -6.00 10.15
CA SER A 78 7.51 -5.02 10.72
C SER A 78 6.82 -4.12 11.75
N GLU A 79 7.52 -3.79 12.82
CA GLU A 79 7.13 -2.75 13.79
C GLU A 79 7.45 -1.36 13.25
N GLU A 80 8.65 -1.20 12.69
CA GLU A 80 9.15 0.02 12.08
C GLU A 80 9.52 -0.21 10.61
N VAL A 81 9.45 0.83 9.80
CA VAL A 81 9.85 0.81 8.40
C VAL A 81 10.75 1.99 8.07
N LEU A 82 11.85 1.69 7.39
CA LEU A 82 12.71 2.68 6.73
C LEU A 82 12.46 2.64 5.22
N VAL A 83 11.99 3.74 4.66
CA VAL A 83 11.86 3.89 3.21
C VAL A 83 13.12 4.52 2.65
N ILE A 84 13.68 3.88 1.63
CA ILE A 84 14.92 4.31 0.96
C ILE A 84 14.59 4.74 -0.47
N GLU A 85 15.13 5.87 -0.90
CA GLU A 85 15.07 6.41 -2.26
C GLU A 85 16.46 6.93 -2.63
N ASP A 86 16.95 6.54 -3.80
CA ASP A 86 18.27 6.94 -4.33
C ASP A 86 19.41 6.77 -3.32
N GLY A 87 19.40 5.66 -2.56
CA GLY A 87 20.40 5.35 -1.56
C GLY A 87 20.30 6.12 -0.25
N HIS A 88 19.25 6.95 -0.08
CA HIS A 88 19.03 7.73 1.13
C HIS A 88 17.77 7.29 1.86
N GLY A 89 17.83 7.22 3.19
CA GLY A 89 16.65 7.01 4.03
C GLY A 89 15.80 8.28 4.07
N ILE A 90 14.58 8.22 3.54
CA ILE A 90 13.68 9.38 3.45
C ILE A 90 12.61 9.40 4.53
N ARG A 91 12.23 8.26 5.06
CA ARG A 91 11.22 8.14 6.12
C ARG A 91 11.48 6.93 6.99
N LEU A 92 11.63 7.13 8.29
CA LEU A 92 11.71 6.09 9.32
C LEU A 92 10.57 6.30 10.31
N GLY A 93 9.98 5.23 10.80
CA GLY A 93 9.01 5.26 11.90
C GLY A 93 8.13 4.02 11.98
N PRO A 94 7.21 3.99 12.95
CA PRO A 94 6.25 2.90 13.10
C PRO A 94 5.48 2.63 11.80
N VAL A 95 5.40 1.37 11.40
CA VAL A 95 4.81 0.99 10.10
C VAL A 95 3.42 1.57 9.91
N LYS A 96 2.56 1.50 10.93
CA LYS A 96 1.18 2.03 10.87
C LYS A 96 1.16 3.54 10.66
N GLU A 97 2.08 4.28 11.28
CA GLU A 97 2.18 5.74 11.10
C GLU A 97 2.65 6.09 9.68
N VAL A 98 3.71 5.41 9.20
CA VAL A 98 4.26 5.65 7.86
C VAL A 98 3.23 5.34 6.77
N PHE A 99 2.43 4.28 6.94
CA PHE A 99 1.36 3.94 6.01
C PHE A 99 0.20 4.94 6.06
N ASN A 100 -0.18 5.45 7.23
CA ASN A 100 -1.30 6.39 7.38
C ASN A 100 -0.91 7.84 7.07
N ALA A 101 0.33 8.22 7.37
CA ALA A 101 0.84 9.58 7.17
C ALA A 101 2.22 9.56 6.49
N PRO A 102 2.29 9.20 5.20
CA PRO A 102 3.55 8.96 4.49
C PRO A 102 4.44 10.19 4.34
N ARG A 103 3.87 11.40 4.33
CA ARG A 103 4.54 12.72 4.24
C ARG A 103 5.31 13.00 2.94
N TYR A 104 5.74 11.98 2.19
CA TYR A 104 6.46 12.09 0.91
C TYR A 104 5.69 11.36 -0.18
N LYS A 105 5.72 11.88 -1.41
CA LYS A 105 5.04 11.25 -2.56
C LYS A 105 5.51 9.82 -2.80
N THR A 106 6.81 9.59 -2.74
CA THR A 106 7.40 8.25 -2.93
C THR A 106 6.91 7.30 -1.85
N VAL A 107 6.91 7.70 -0.58
CA VAL A 107 6.38 6.88 0.52
C VAL A 107 4.89 6.60 0.31
N ALA A 108 4.10 7.60 -0.09
CA ALA A 108 2.69 7.42 -0.38
C ALA A 108 2.46 6.40 -1.51
N ARG A 109 3.24 6.46 -2.60
CA ARG A 109 3.19 5.48 -3.69
C ARG A 109 3.55 4.08 -3.23
N LEU A 110 4.64 3.93 -2.51
CA LEU A 110 5.11 2.66 -1.98
C LEU A 110 4.11 2.04 -0.99
N THR A 111 3.44 2.86 -0.17
CA THR A 111 2.38 2.41 0.75
C THR A 111 1.01 2.26 0.10
N GLY A 112 0.91 2.38 -1.23
CA GLY A 112 -0.28 2.03 -2.03
C GLY A 112 -1.24 3.15 -2.33
N CYS A 113 -0.90 4.42 -2.08
CA CYS A 113 -1.69 5.55 -2.56
C CYS A 113 -1.58 5.65 -4.09
N LYS A 114 -2.70 5.62 -4.79
CA LYS A 114 -2.75 5.66 -6.27
C LYS A 114 -3.01 7.08 -6.80
N ASN A 115 -3.87 7.82 -6.14
CA ASN A 115 -4.25 9.16 -6.55
C ASN A 115 -3.37 10.17 -5.80
N ILE A 116 -2.36 10.71 -6.44
CA ILE A 116 -1.42 11.69 -5.86
C ILE A 116 -1.29 12.84 -6.84
N ALA A 117 -1.58 14.05 -6.37
CA ALA A 117 -1.49 15.26 -7.17
C ALA A 117 -0.72 16.38 -6.45
N ASP A 118 -0.18 17.30 -7.21
CA ASP A 118 0.41 18.53 -6.68
C ASP A 118 -0.67 19.52 -6.28
N VAL A 119 -0.41 20.27 -5.22
CA VAL A 119 -1.35 21.26 -4.71
C VAL A 119 -0.72 22.64 -4.57
N CYS A 120 -1.56 23.66 -4.73
CA CYS A 120 -1.29 25.02 -4.34
C CYS A 120 -2.10 25.35 -3.09
N ARG A 121 -1.45 25.76 -2.01
CA ARG A 121 -2.12 26.24 -0.79
C ARG A 121 -2.77 27.58 -1.09
N MET A 122 -4.09 27.68 -0.86
CA MET A 122 -4.85 28.89 -1.05
C MET A 122 -4.91 29.70 0.24
N ASP A 123 -5.23 29.02 1.35
CA ASP A 123 -5.30 29.60 2.70
C ASP A 123 -4.95 28.55 3.77
N ALA A 124 -5.27 28.83 5.03
CA ALA A 124 -4.99 27.95 6.15
C ALA A 124 -5.76 26.62 6.13
N GLN A 125 -6.84 26.52 5.37
CA GLN A 125 -7.70 25.33 5.33
C GLN A 125 -7.99 24.83 3.91
N THR A 126 -7.56 25.57 2.88
CA THR A 126 -7.93 25.29 1.48
C THR A 126 -6.68 25.04 0.65
N VAL A 127 -6.73 24.01 -0.17
CA VAL A 127 -5.77 23.76 -1.26
C VAL A 127 -6.51 23.68 -2.60
N TYR A 128 -5.85 24.12 -3.64
CA TYR A 128 -6.26 23.88 -5.02
C TYR A 128 -5.40 22.76 -5.62
N VAL A 129 -6.05 21.75 -6.15
CA VAL A 129 -5.43 20.61 -6.82
C VAL A 129 -5.54 20.83 -8.32
N LYS A 130 -4.43 21.24 -8.95
CA LYS A 130 -4.44 21.65 -10.35
C LYS A 130 -4.80 20.50 -11.28
N ASP A 131 -4.23 19.32 -11.04
CA ASP A 131 -4.44 18.14 -11.91
C ASP A 131 -5.87 17.62 -11.85
N TRP A 132 -6.60 17.92 -10.78
CA TRP A 132 -8.00 17.50 -10.60
C TRP A 132 -9.00 18.64 -10.77
N ASP A 133 -8.53 19.87 -10.95
CA ASP A 133 -9.31 21.11 -11.03
C ASP A 133 -10.34 21.23 -9.90
N VAL A 134 -9.89 20.99 -8.67
CA VAL A 134 -10.76 20.99 -7.49
C VAL A 134 -10.14 21.76 -6.33
N GLN A 135 -10.99 22.44 -5.56
CA GLN A 135 -10.64 23.03 -4.28
C GLN A 135 -11.06 22.07 -3.15
N LEU A 136 -10.10 21.70 -2.31
CA LEU A 136 -10.34 20.85 -1.14
C LEU A 136 -10.26 21.70 0.12
N ILE A 137 -11.31 21.63 0.94
CA ILE A 137 -11.45 22.38 2.19
C ILE A 137 -11.31 21.41 3.37
N PHE A 138 -10.31 21.62 4.22
CA PHE A 138 -10.03 20.82 5.39
C PHE A 138 -10.69 21.42 6.63
N LYS A 139 -11.94 21.05 6.90
CA LYS A 139 -12.67 21.53 8.08
C LYS A 139 -12.01 21.05 9.37
N GLY A 140 -11.68 22.00 10.27
CA GLY A 140 -11.10 21.68 11.58
C GLY A 140 -9.62 21.29 11.58
N ARG A 141 -8.92 21.38 10.44
CA ARG A 141 -7.49 21.11 10.31
C ARG A 141 -6.81 22.21 9.52
N SER A 142 -5.60 22.60 9.94
CA SER A 142 -4.79 23.56 9.20
C SER A 142 -3.93 22.81 8.17
N VAL A 143 -3.90 23.33 6.96
CA VAL A 143 -3.00 22.88 5.90
C VAL A 143 -1.60 23.42 6.20
N PRO A 144 -0.56 22.57 6.21
CA PRO A 144 0.82 23.01 6.38
C PRO A 144 1.23 24.07 5.35
N GLU A 145 2.04 25.04 5.74
CA GLU A 145 2.49 26.10 4.82
C GLU A 145 3.30 25.58 3.65
N ASN A 146 4.05 24.52 3.88
CA ASN A 146 4.94 23.89 2.90
C ASN A 146 4.30 22.67 2.18
N VAL A 147 2.97 22.54 2.22
CA VAL A 147 2.27 21.46 1.50
C VAL A 147 2.58 21.55 -0.01
N LYS A 148 2.93 20.42 -0.61
CA LYS A 148 3.24 20.33 -2.05
C LYS A 148 2.35 19.35 -2.79
N ALA A 149 1.79 18.37 -2.08
CA ALA A 149 0.99 17.32 -2.69
C ALA A 149 -0.11 16.84 -1.75
N ILE A 150 -1.13 16.24 -2.35
CA ILE A 150 -2.17 15.47 -1.66
C ILE A 150 -2.20 14.05 -2.22
N GLY A 151 -2.55 13.10 -1.37
CA GLY A 151 -2.80 11.72 -1.76
C GLY A 151 -4.15 11.26 -1.24
N ILE A 152 -4.92 10.56 -2.09
CA ILE A 152 -6.18 9.93 -1.72
C ILE A 152 -6.07 8.45 -2.05
N ARG A 153 -6.37 7.58 -1.09
CA ARG A 153 -6.35 6.15 -1.33
C ARG A 153 -7.54 5.76 -2.21
N ALA A 154 -7.32 4.82 -3.11
CA ALA A 154 -8.34 4.39 -4.06
C ALA A 154 -9.60 3.78 -3.40
N HIS A 155 -9.48 3.26 -2.16
CA HIS A 155 -10.60 2.72 -1.39
C HIS A 155 -11.38 3.78 -0.59
N ASP A 156 -10.83 5.00 -0.44
CA ASP A 156 -11.44 6.06 0.36
C ASP A 156 -12.42 6.95 -0.43
N LEU A 157 -12.55 6.68 -1.71
CA LEU A 157 -13.46 7.41 -2.59
C LEU A 157 -14.89 6.90 -2.42
N ILE A 158 -15.84 7.83 -2.41
CA ILE A 158 -17.27 7.54 -2.26
C ILE A 158 -18.00 8.11 -3.48
N PRO A 159 -18.80 7.30 -4.21
CA PRO A 159 -19.56 7.77 -5.36
C PRO A 159 -20.71 8.66 -4.90
N VAL A 160 -20.94 9.74 -5.64
CA VAL A 160 -22.01 10.69 -5.38
C VAL A 160 -23.02 10.63 -6.51
N TYR A 161 -24.30 10.53 -6.15
CA TYR A 161 -25.44 10.63 -7.04
C TYR A 161 -26.29 11.83 -6.62
N GLY A 162 -26.48 12.78 -7.55
CA GLY A 162 -27.16 14.03 -7.27
C GLY A 162 -26.26 15.09 -6.64
N THR A 163 -26.86 16.19 -6.20
CA THR A 163 -26.14 17.36 -5.70
C THR A 163 -25.83 17.25 -4.22
N ILE A 164 -24.55 17.18 -3.86
CA ILE A 164 -24.07 17.26 -2.49
C ILE A 164 -23.16 18.48 -2.36
N SER A 165 -23.14 19.11 -1.19
CA SER A 165 -22.20 20.19 -0.89
C SER A 165 -20.83 19.63 -0.50
N GLY A 166 -19.79 19.96 -1.25
CA GLY A 166 -18.41 19.51 -0.94
C GLY A 166 -17.50 19.62 -2.15
N ALA A 167 -16.27 19.16 -1.98
CA ALA A 167 -15.35 18.97 -3.10
C ALA A 167 -15.72 17.69 -3.83
N MET A 168 -16.08 17.80 -5.09
CA MET A 168 -16.51 16.71 -5.96
C MET A 168 -15.67 16.73 -7.23
N LEU A 169 -15.29 15.54 -7.70
CA LEU A 169 -14.65 15.33 -8.99
C LEU A 169 -15.74 14.88 -9.96
N LYS A 170 -16.14 15.75 -10.88
CA LYS A 170 -17.16 15.42 -11.87
C LYS A 170 -16.67 14.34 -12.82
N VAL A 171 -17.41 13.26 -12.90
CA VAL A 171 -17.09 12.10 -13.72
C VAL A 171 -17.53 12.34 -15.16
N LYS A 172 -16.60 12.20 -16.11
CA LYS A 172 -16.87 12.25 -17.54
C LYS A 172 -17.12 10.85 -18.10
N GLU A 173 -16.20 9.95 -17.83
CA GLU A 173 -16.30 8.55 -18.21
C GLU A 173 -15.50 7.68 -17.25
N TRP A 174 -15.79 6.41 -17.21
CA TRP A 174 -15.04 5.43 -16.48
C TRP A 174 -14.75 4.17 -17.30
N LYS A 175 -13.67 3.49 -16.95
CA LYS A 175 -13.35 2.15 -17.41
C LYS A 175 -13.16 1.27 -16.17
N SER A 176 -13.52 0.01 -16.24
CA SER A 176 -13.35 -0.90 -15.11
C SER A 176 -12.63 -2.17 -15.51
N VAL A 177 -11.92 -2.75 -14.53
CA VAL A 177 -11.25 -4.04 -14.63
C VAL A 177 -11.65 -4.88 -13.42
N ASP A 178 -12.14 -6.09 -13.70
CA ASP A 178 -12.54 -7.03 -12.66
C ASP A 178 -11.33 -7.77 -12.08
N TYR A 179 -11.33 -7.85 -10.76
CA TYR A 179 -10.44 -8.71 -9.98
C TYR A 179 -11.28 -9.68 -9.13
N PRO A 180 -10.71 -10.75 -8.58
CA PRO A 180 -11.49 -11.76 -7.86
C PRO A 180 -12.37 -11.21 -6.73
N PHE A 181 -11.88 -10.21 -5.97
CA PHE A 181 -12.54 -9.67 -4.78
C PHE A 181 -12.87 -8.19 -4.88
N GLU A 182 -12.35 -7.49 -5.87
CA GLU A 182 -12.56 -6.06 -6.08
C GLU A 182 -12.74 -5.74 -7.57
N ARG A 183 -13.34 -4.59 -7.85
CA ARG A 183 -13.33 -3.98 -9.18
C ARG A 183 -12.57 -2.67 -9.11
N LYS A 184 -11.68 -2.46 -10.05
CA LYS A 184 -10.92 -1.22 -10.19
C LYS A 184 -11.54 -0.37 -11.28
N TYR A 185 -11.87 0.85 -10.93
CA TYR A 185 -12.36 1.86 -11.84
C TYR A 185 -11.23 2.86 -12.13
N PHE A 186 -11.10 3.22 -13.39
CA PHE A 186 -10.26 4.30 -13.88
C PHE A 186 -11.21 5.38 -14.38
N ILE A 187 -11.27 6.47 -13.63
CA ILE A 187 -12.27 7.53 -13.81
C ILE A 187 -11.58 8.69 -14.49
N GLN A 188 -12.12 9.11 -15.63
CA GLN A 188 -11.75 10.35 -16.29
C GLN A 188 -12.68 11.45 -15.81
N CYS A 189 -12.10 12.54 -15.29
CA CYS A 189 -12.86 13.71 -14.84
C CYS A 189 -13.09 14.72 -15.98
N GLU A 190 -14.12 15.58 -15.86
CA GLU A 190 -14.39 16.66 -16.82
C GLU A 190 -13.20 17.63 -16.95
N SER A 191 -12.42 17.79 -15.89
CA SER A 191 -11.21 18.63 -15.87
C SER A 191 -10.08 18.13 -16.78
N GLY A 192 -10.20 16.93 -17.35
CA GLY A 192 -9.17 16.32 -18.21
C GLY A 192 -7.92 15.85 -17.49
N CYS A 193 -8.03 15.61 -16.16
CA CYS A 193 -6.96 15.04 -15.37
C CYS A 193 -6.60 13.60 -15.79
N GLU A 194 -5.44 13.13 -15.34
CA GLU A 194 -5.07 11.71 -15.43
C GLU A 194 -6.13 10.83 -14.75
N ASP A 195 -6.29 9.59 -15.22
CA ASP A 195 -7.27 8.64 -14.72
C ASP A 195 -7.19 8.50 -13.19
N PHE A 196 -8.29 8.79 -12.52
CA PHE A 196 -8.42 8.65 -11.08
C PHE A 196 -8.74 7.20 -10.74
N CYS A 197 -7.94 6.56 -9.88
CA CYS A 197 -8.14 5.17 -9.51
C CYS A 197 -9.13 5.06 -8.34
N TRP A 198 -10.20 4.28 -8.52
CA TRP A 198 -11.15 3.94 -7.48
C TRP A 198 -11.30 2.41 -7.37
N PHE A 199 -11.16 1.89 -6.16
CA PHE A 199 -11.22 0.45 -5.89
C PHE A 199 -12.44 0.16 -5.01
N VAL A 200 -13.27 -0.75 -5.48
CA VAL A 200 -14.55 -1.08 -4.86
C VAL A 200 -14.64 -2.58 -4.63
N GLN A 201 -15.08 -2.97 -3.45
CA GLN A 201 -15.40 -4.37 -3.19
C GLN A 201 -16.49 -4.85 -4.17
N ARG A 202 -16.40 -6.10 -4.59
CA ARG A 202 -17.25 -6.64 -5.65
C ARG A 202 -18.75 -6.58 -5.34
N GLU A 203 -19.11 -6.75 -4.07
CA GLU A 203 -20.51 -6.65 -3.60
C GLU A 203 -21.09 -5.24 -3.81
N ILE A 204 -20.29 -4.21 -3.55
CA ILE A 204 -20.69 -2.82 -3.75
C ILE A 204 -20.74 -2.48 -5.25
N SER A 205 -19.84 -3.06 -6.05
CA SER A 205 -19.77 -2.79 -7.48
C SER A 205 -21.02 -3.25 -8.23
N ALA A 206 -21.69 -4.30 -7.80
CA ALA A 206 -22.95 -4.76 -8.38
C ALA A 206 -24.06 -3.69 -8.21
N THR A 207 -24.13 -3.06 -7.04
CA THR A 207 -25.09 -1.98 -6.78
C THR A 207 -24.80 -0.71 -7.62
N LEU A 208 -23.52 -0.47 -7.91
CA LEU A 208 -23.11 0.66 -8.77
C LEU A 208 -23.49 0.43 -10.24
N GLU A 209 -23.41 -0.80 -10.72
CA GLU A 209 -23.84 -1.14 -12.08
C GLU A 209 -25.34 -0.92 -12.28
N GLU A 210 -26.15 -1.23 -11.26
CA GLU A 210 -27.59 -0.97 -11.29
C GLU A 210 -27.93 0.53 -11.29
N LYS A 211 -27.16 1.34 -10.57
CA LYS A 211 -27.35 2.80 -10.48
C LYS A 211 -26.75 3.57 -11.67
N GLY A 212 -25.85 2.95 -12.41
CA GLY A 212 -25.10 3.61 -13.47
C GLY A 212 -23.92 4.46 -12.97
N MET A 213 -23.33 5.23 -13.89
CA MET A 213 -22.20 6.10 -13.60
C MET A 213 -22.59 7.18 -12.58
N PRO A 214 -21.80 7.39 -11.50
CA PRO A 214 -22.06 8.49 -10.57
C PRO A 214 -21.81 9.85 -11.23
N ASP A 215 -22.44 10.89 -10.69
CA ASP A 215 -22.26 12.28 -11.13
C ASP A 215 -20.89 12.84 -10.68
N ALA A 216 -20.41 12.36 -9.53
CA ALA A 216 -19.11 12.73 -8.97
C ALA A 216 -18.57 11.65 -8.01
#